data_8ad8b5060fe23a77381027e193927ae7
#
_entry.id   8ad8b5060fe23a77381027e193927ae7
#
_cell.length_a   1.000
_cell.length_b   1.000
_cell.length_c   1.000
_cell.angle_alpha   90.00
_cell.angle_beta   90.00
_cell.angle_gamma   90.00
#
_symmetry.space_group_name_H-M   'P 1'
#
loop_
_entity.id
_entity.type
_entity.pdbx_description
1 polymer ?
#
loop_
_entity_poly.entity_id
_entity_poly.type
_entity_poly.pdbx_seq_one_letter_code
_entity_poly.pdbx_strand_id
1 'polypeptide(L)'
;MKNKLKRIAASVLTLALLAVPVLAAAEPVGSRSLNVADGTVYTYSTQAVTSDSGKQTNLHENIFTYKKEAQVRPVVAFGSTLYGTSPMNKTIKTLEEQGYSMVAGINGSFFDRATGIPYGIVVTNSILRSGGSANAVGFLADGSALIGDPTVAVTLDYGADAPLVLNYNKAMTVQNGVLLYSQDYDTRTKNAIEGYHVIVRPVGSRAAELRLGQSLTVEVVGMVEDTKSCSIPEDGFLLAIANDTAYKSALTALKGMVMGQQMTLQVTCASGWENVTSAAGGGDMLVENGQVCTDFTLDSAKKMAARTAIGVTNDGSLILYTCDEAGNSDGLTLAQLAERMLALGCRTALNLES
;
A
#
# COMPACT_ATOMS: atom_id res chain seq x y z
N MET A 1 -17.93 34.21 19.36
CA MET A 1 -17.86 33.18 20.45
C MET A 1 -16.77 32.19 20.09
N LYS A 2 -15.68 32.20 20.84
CA LYS A 2 -14.46 31.40 20.55
C LYS A 2 -14.64 30.01 21.17
N ASN A 3 -14.81 28.98 20.35
CA ASN A 3 -14.77 27.60 20.82
C ASN A 3 -13.30 27.22 21.12
N LYS A 4 -13.00 27.06 22.40
CA LYS A 4 -11.75 26.48 22.89
C LYS A 4 -11.82 24.96 22.65
N LEU A 5 -11.18 24.48 21.58
CA LEU A 5 -10.80 23.06 21.51
C LEU A 5 -9.80 22.77 22.63
N LYS A 6 -10.20 21.92 23.57
CA LYS A 6 -9.27 21.36 24.57
C LYS A 6 -8.26 20.48 23.85
N ARG A 7 -7.02 20.95 23.77
CA ARG A 7 -5.87 20.14 23.40
C ARG A 7 -5.67 19.11 24.50
N ILE A 8 -5.97 17.84 24.25
CA ILE A 8 -5.50 16.72 25.06
C ILE A 8 -4.04 16.53 24.65
N ALA A 9 -3.14 16.90 25.54
CA ALA A 9 -1.71 16.60 25.37
C ALA A 9 -1.53 15.09 25.60
N ALA A 10 -1.57 14.29 24.53
CA ALA A 10 -1.05 12.94 24.55
C ALA A 10 0.46 13.05 24.58
N SER A 11 1.07 12.64 25.70
CA SER A 11 2.51 12.51 25.80
C SER A 11 2.98 11.48 24.78
N VAL A 12 3.56 11.94 23.68
CA VAL A 12 4.19 11.10 22.67
C VAL A 12 5.42 10.46 23.31
N LEU A 13 5.29 9.18 23.69
CA LEU A 13 6.46 8.37 23.97
C LEU A 13 7.00 7.96 22.60
N THR A 14 7.89 8.77 22.04
CA THR A 14 8.70 8.40 20.89
C THR A 14 9.56 7.23 21.35
N LEU A 15 9.14 5.99 21.05
CA LEU A 15 10.00 4.84 21.18
C LEU A 15 11.02 4.92 20.05
N ALA A 16 12.04 5.77 20.23
CA ALA A 16 13.27 5.60 19.49
C ALA A 16 13.76 4.20 19.85
N LEU A 17 13.81 3.28 18.88
CA LEU A 17 14.65 2.09 19.00
C LEU A 17 16.09 2.60 19.13
N LEU A 18 16.51 2.87 20.38
CA LEU A 18 17.90 2.95 20.71
C LEU A 18 18.43 1.53 20.49
N ALA A 19 19.21 1.36 19.43
CA ALA A 19 20.07 0.21 19.30
C ALA A 19 21.08 0.24 20.48
N VAL A 20 20.69 -0.39 21.57
CA VAL A 20 21.59 -0.68 22.67
C VAL A 20 22.41 -1.87 22.19
N PRO A 21 23.75 -1.82 22.21
CA PRO A 21 24.55 -3.01 21.95
C PRO A 21 24.31 -3.99 23.10
N VAL A 22 23.46 -5.00 22.85
CA VAL A 22 23.20 -6.06 23.81
C VAL A 22 24.34 -7.04 23.76
N LEU A 23 25.16 -7.11 24.81
CA LEU A 23 25.90 -8.33 25.11
C LEU A 23 24.90 -9.49 25.17
N ALA A 24 25.21 -10.55 24.44
CA ALA A 24 24.36 -11.73 24.24
C ALA A 24 24.12 -12.52 25.54
N ALA A 25 23.26 -11.99 26.40
CA ALA A 25 22.56 -12.80 27.39
C ALA A 25 21.21 -13.19 26.78
N ALA A 26 20.85 -14.47 26.85
CA ALA A 26 19.54 -14.94 26.40
C ALA A 26 18.44 -14.08 27.06
N GLU A 27 17.67 -13.37 26.25
CA GLU A 27 16.57 -12.57 26.81
C GLU A 27 15.53 -13.50 27.45
N PRO A 28 14.97 -13.14 28.58
CA PRO A 28 13.99 -13.99 29.24
C PRO A 28 12.71 -14.07 28.36
N VAL A 29 12.22 -15.29 28.16
CA VAL A 29 10.92 -15.54 27.51
C VAL A 29 9.85 -14.82 28.32
N GLY A 30 9.04 -13.99 27.66
CA GLY A 30 7.99 -13.23 28.30
C GLY A 30 7.27 -12.26 27.37
N SER A 31 6.23 -11.64 27.88
CA SER A 31 5.54 -10.58 27.15
C SER A 31 5.29 -9.37 28.06
N ARG A 32 5.28 -8.19 27.45
CA ARG A 32 4.96 -6.92 28.10
C ARG A 32 3.96 -6.16 27.25
N SER A 33 2.85 -5.75 27.87
CA SER A 33 1.81 -4.98 27.21
C SER A 33 1.69 -3.58 27.79
N LEU A 34 1.38 -2.61 26.91
CA LEU A 34 1.16 -1.20 27.24
C LEU A 34 -0.14 -0.74 26.58
N ASN A 35 -1.01 -0.09 27.34
CA ASN A 35 -2.13 0.65 26.77
C ASN A 35 -1.57 1.97 26.20
N VAL A 36 -1.59 2.13 24.87
CA VAL A 36 -1.01 3.30 24.19
C VAL A 36 -2.06 4.35 23.84
N ALA A 37 -3.32 3.94 23.72
CA ALA A 37 -4.50 4.78 23.58
C ALA A 37 -5.74 4.01 24.03
N ASP A 38 -6.89 4.67 24.15
CA ASP A 38 -8.14 3.99 24.48
C ASP A 38 -8.49 2.96 23.41
N GLY A 39 -8.76 1.72 23.86
CA GLY A 39 -9.00 0.57 22.97
C GLY A 39 -7.79 0.11 22.16
N THR A 40 -6.56 0.53 22.53
CA THR A 40 -5.33 0.27 21.75
C THR A 40 -4.23 -0.25 22.65
N VAL A 41 -3.71 -1.44 22.35
CA VAL A 41 -2.67 -2.13 23.13
C VAL A 41 -1.48 -2.46 22.25
N TYR A 42 -0.29 -2.10 22.72
CA TYR A 42 0.97 -2.58 22.18
C TYR A 42 1.53 -3.69 23.07
N THR A 43 1.94 -4.80 22.49
CA THR A 43 2.58 -5.93 23.17
C THR A 43 3.92 -6.23 22.49
N TYR A 44 4.99 -6.22 23.28
CA TYR A 44 6.26 -6.82 22.93
C TYR A 44 6.34 -8.22 23.56
N SER A 45 6.73 -9.22 22.78
CA SER A 45 6.81 -10.62 23.22
C SER A 45 8.13 -11.24 22.75
N THR A 46 8.73 -12.03 23.64
CA THR A 46 9.83 -12.93 23.31
C THR A 46 9.39 -14.36 23.60
N GLN A 47 9.37 -15.21 22.59
CA GLN A 47 8.96 -16.60 22.71
C GLN A 47 10.09 -17.54 22.27
N ALA A 48 10.21 -18.69 22.93
CA ALA A 48 11.06 -19.77 22.45
C ALA A 48 10.32 -20.49 21.31
N VAL A 49 10.94 -20.61 20.18
CA VAL A 49 10.44 -21.35 19.01
C VAL A 49 11.43 -22.40 18.56
N THR A 50 10.96 -23.44 17.90
CA THR A 50 11.80 -24.46 17.31
C THR A 50 11.74 -24.32 15.79
N SER A 51 12.89 -24.11 15.14
CA SER A 51 12.98 -24.11 13.69
C SER A 51 12.69 -25.49 13.09
N ASP A 52 12.41 -25.55 11.80
CA ASP A 52 12.20 -26.82 11.07
C ASP A 52 13.41 -27.77 11.16
N SER A 53 14.60 -27.24 11.40
CA SER A 53 15.82 -28.03 11.65
C SER A 53 15.95 -28.54 13.09
N GLY A 54 14.98 -28.26 13.97
CA GLY A 54 14.99 -28.61 15.39
C GLY A 54 15.85 -27.69 16.27
N LYS A 55 16.39 -26.59 15.71
CA LYS A 55 17.16 -25.60 16.48
C LYS A 55 16.19 -24.76 17.34
N GLN A 56 16.51 -24.63 18.64
CA GLN A 56 15.84 -23.70 19.52
C GLN A 56 16.34 -22.27 19.24
N THR A 57 15.42 -21.35 19.05
CA THR A 57 15.68 -19.92 18.84
C THR A 57 14.61 -19.09 19.53
N ASN A 58 14.78 -17.80 19.63
CA ASN A 58 13.77 -16.89 20.13
C ASN A 58 13.01 -16.27 18.94
N LEU A 59 11.78 -15.86 19.18
CA LEU A 59 10.97 -15.04 18.32
C LEU A 59 10.67 -13.75 19.04
N HIS A 60 11.15 -12.62 18.51
CA HIS A 60 10.85 -11.29 19.01
C HIS A 60 9.70 -10.71 18.19
N GLU A 61 8.59 -10.41 18.86
CA GLU A 61 7.35 -9.95 18.24
C GLU A 61 6.92 -8.60 18.76
N ASN A 62 6.39 -7.79 17.84
CA ASN A 62 5.67 -6.57 18.17
C ASN A 62 4.24 -6.71 17.65
N ILE A 63 3.27 -6.59 18.55
CA ILE A 63 1.86 -6.77 18.28
C ILE A 63 1.14 -5.49 18.70
N PHE A 64 0.50 -4.83 17.76
CA PHE A 64 -0.33 -3.66 18.01
C PHE A 64 -1.77 -4.02 17.70
N THR A 65 -2.61 -4.04 18.74
CA THR A 65 -4.03 -4.37 18.62
C THR A 65 -4.87 -3.14 18.89
N TYR A 66 -5.81 -2.83 18.03
CA TYR A 66 -6.78 -1.77 18.28
C TYR A 66 -8.19 -2.22 17.89
N LYS A 67 -9.16 -1.82 18.74
CA LYS A 67 -10.58 -2.11 18.54
C LYS A 67 -11.15 -1.21 17.44
N LYS A 68 -12.16 -1.72 16.73
CA LYS A 68 -12.87 -0.93 15.72
C LYS A 68 -13.36 0.42 16.26
N GLU A 69 -13.83 0.47 17.51
CA GLU A 69 -14.36 1.67 18.18
C GLU A 69 -13.27 2.58 18.76
N ALA A 70 -11.98 2.17 18.70
CA ALA A 70 -10.90 3.00 19.20
C ALA A 70 -10.85 4.34 18.46
N GLN A 71 -10.33 5.38 19.12
CA GLN A 71 -10.16 6.70 18.49
C GLN A 71 -9.03 6.73 17.48
N VAL A 72 -8.13 5.75 17.50
CA VAL A 72 -7.05 5.58 16.54
C VAL A 72 -7.64 5.16 15.19
N ARG A 73 -7.12 5.72 14.11
CA ARG A 73 -7.51 5.36 12.75
C ARG A 73 -6.29 5.06 11.91
N PRO A 74 -6.31 4.00 11.09
CA PRO A 74 -5.23 3.70 10.17
C PRO A 74 -5.20 4.73 9.04
N VAL A 75 -3.99 5.13 8.68
CA VAL A 75 -3.71 5.93 7.49
C VAL A 75 -2.66 5.22 6.67
N VAL A 76 -2.80 5.28 5.35
CA VAL A 76 -1.76 4.82 4.42
C VAL A 76 -0.99 6.04 3.94
N ALA A 77 0.32 5.95 3.96
CA ALA A 77 1.20 7.03 3.52
C ALA A 77 2.36 6.48 2.68
N PHE A 78 2.88 7.33 1.83
CA PHE A 78 4.09 7.13 1.05
C PHE A 78 4.95 8.40 1.15
N GLY A 79 6.11 8.45 0.50
CA GLY A 79 6.95 9.64 0.46
C GLY A 79 6.24 10.83 -0.22
N SER A 80 7.00 11.82 -0.66
CA SER A 80 6.44 12.95 -1.44
C SER A 80 5.84 12.51 -2.78
N THR A 81 6.36 11.42 -3.34
CA THR A 81 5.92 10.78 -4.58
C THR A 81 6.01 9.26 -4.43
N LEU A 82 5.31 8.54 -5.32
CA LEU A 82 5.38 7.07 -5.39
C LEU A 82 6.72 6.58 -5.94
N TYR A 83 7.36 7.39 -6.78
CA TYR A 83 8.69 7.07 -7.29
C TYR A 83 9.75 7.41 -6.22
N GLY A 84 10.55 6.43 -5.84
CA GLY A 84 11.54 6.53 -4.79
C GLY A 84 11.07 5.91 -3.48
N THR A 85 11.95 5.94 -2.49
CA THR A 85 11.69 5.42 -1.15
C THR A 85 11.79 6.52 -0.10
N SER A 86 11.05 6.39 0.97
CA SER A 86 11.12 7.29 2.13
C SER A 86 11.27 6.47 3.40
N PRO A 87 12.25 6.79 4.25
CA PRO A 87 12.35 6.16 5.57
C PRO A 87 11.09 6.44 6.40
N MET A 88 10.66 5.47 7.18
CA MET A 88 9.44 5.57 8.00
C MET A 88 9.44 6.80 8.91
N ASN A 89 10.55 7.12 9.57
CA ASN A 89 10.66 8.30 10.43
C ASN A 89 10.41 9.62 9.69
N LYS A 90 10.84 9.73 8.42
CA LYS A 90 10.54 10.89 7.58
C LYS A 90 9.06 10.96 7.22
N THR A 91 8.45 9.83 6.87
CA THR A 91 7.02 9.76 6.56
C THR A 91 6.17 10.12 7.78
N ILE A 92 6.51 9.60 8.97
CA ILE A 92 5.87 9.95 10.25
C ILE A 92 5.95 11.47 10.47
N LYS A 93 7.14 12.05 10.37
CA LYS A 93 7.33 13.51 10.53
C LYS A 93 6.44 14.32 9.59
N THR A 94 6.37 13.91 8.32
CA THR A 94 5.49 14.59 7.34
C THR A 94 4.01 14.51 7.74
N LEU A 95 3.55 13.35 8.24
CA LEU A 95 2.19 13.21 8.75
C LEU A 95 1.93 14.07 9.99
N GLU A 96 2.89 14.17 10.91
CA GLU A 96 2.79 15.03 12.10
C GLU A 96 2.73 16.52 11.71
N GLU A 97 3.48 16.94 10.70
CA GLU A 97 3.43 18.31 10.13
C GLU A 97 2.06 18.59 9.48
N GLN A 98 1.37 17.56 8.99
CA GLN A 98 -0.01 17.64 8.48
C GLN A 98 -1.08 17.61 9.59
N GLY A 99 -0.68 17.48 10.86
CA GLY A 99 -1.57 17.52 12.02
C GLY A 99 -2.02 16.15 12.54
N TYR A 100 -1.46 15.06 12.05
CA TYR A 100 -1.70 13.72 12.61
C TYR A 100 -0.90 13.54 13.91
N SER A 101 -1.47 12.77 14.86
CA SER A 101 -0.75 12.26 16.04
C SER A 101 -0.52 10.77 15.83
N MET A 102 0.72 10.42 15.46
CA MET A 102 1.06 9.03 15.13
C MET A 102 1.27 8.21 16.40
N VAL A 103 0.70 7.00 16.45
CA VAL A 103 0.78 6.06 17.60
C VAL A 103 1.66 4.88 17.26
N ALA A 104 1.54 4.34 16.05
CA ALA A 104 2.34 3.24 15.54
C ALA A 104 2.44 3.32 14.02
N GLY A 105 3.39 2.58 13.43
CA GLY A 105 3.53 2.43 11.99
C GLY A 105 4.19 1.09 11.66
N ILE A 106 3.76 0.49 10.55
CA ILE A 106 4.36 -0.72 9.97
C ILE A 106 4.58 -0.51 8.47
N ASN A 107 5.40 -1.37 7.87
CA ASN A 107 5.53 -1.44 6.43
C ASN A 107 4.19 -1.84 5.78
N GLY A 108 3.99 -1.40 4.54
CA GLY A 108 2.79 -1.69 3.77
C GLY A 108 3.07 -2.56 2.54
N SER A 109 2.90 -1.97 1.36
CA SER A 109 2.99 -2.67 0.08
C SER A 109 4.40 -3.16 -0.25
N PHE A 110 4.48 -4.31 -0.88
CA PHE A 110 5.67 -4.69 -1.67
C PHE A 110 5.89 -3.68 -2.80
N PHE A 111 7.14 -3.45 -3.15
CA PHE A 111 7.52 -2.43 -4.13
C PHE A 111 8.72 -2.86 -4.98
N ASP A 112 8.85 -2.27 -6.14
CA ASP A 112 10.05 -2.43 -6.98
C ASP A 112 11.24 -1.72 -6.33
N ARG A 113 12.29 -2.46 -6.01
CA ARG A 113 13.46 -1.93 -5.28
C ARG A 113 14.27 -0.90 -6.05
N ALA A 114 14.19 -0.91 -7.38
CA ALA A 114 14.92 0.04 -8.22
C ALA A 114 14.21 1.39 -8.31
N THR A 115 12.88 1.39 -8.24
CA THR A 115 12.06 2.58 -8.47
C THR A 115 11.29 3.04 -7.23
N GLY A 116 11.11 2.18 -6.22
CA GLY A 116 10.27 2.45 -5.06
C GLY A 116 8.77 2.29 -5.32
N ILE A 117 8.36 1.99 -6.56
CA ILE A 117 6.95 1.95 -6.97
C ILE A 117 6.25 0.74 -6.36
N PRO A 118 5.11 0.92 -5.65
CA PRO A 118 4.37 -0.19 -5.07
C PRO A 118 3.77 -1.09 -6.15
N TYR A 119 3.80 -2.42 -5.92
CA TYR A 119 3.15 -3.38 -6.83
C TYR A 119 1.63 -3.37 -6.69
N GLY A 120 1.13 -3.29 -5.46
CA GLY A 120 -0.31 -3.25 -5.17
C GLY A 120 -0.92 -1.86 -5.28
N ILE A 121 -2.20 -1.78 -4.92
CA ILE A 121 -2.91 -0.50 -4.85
C ILE A 121 -2.38 0.38 -3.71
N VAL A 122 -2.51 1.68 -3.89
CA VAL A 122 -2.38 2.68 -2.83
C VAL A 122 -3.57 3.62 -2.91
N VAL A 123 -4.32 3.74 -1.81
CA VAL A 123 -5.41 4.70 -1.67
C VAL A 123 -5.14 5.56 -0.44
N THR A 124 -5.23 6.87 -0.60
CA THR A 124 -5.14 7.84 0.51
C THR A 124 -6.24 8.89 0.36
N ASN A 125 -6.93 9.21 1.45
CA ASN A 125 -8.04 10.17 1.44
C ASN A 125 -9.10 9.85 0.35
N SER A 126 -9.44 8.57 0.18
CA SER A 126 -10.35 8.05 -0.85
C SER A 126 -9.90 8.30 -2.30
N ILE A 127 -8.63 8.67 -2.54
CA ILE A 127 -8.06 8.87 -3.87
C ILE A 127 -7.14 7.69 -4.18
N LEU A 128 -7.34 7.06 -5.34
CA LEU A 128 -6.45 6.04 -5.87
C LEU A 128 -5.14 6.71 -6.30
N ARG A 129 -4.03 6.33 -5.68
CA ARG A 129 -2.69 6.87 -5.97
C ARG A 129 -1.90 5.95 -6.89
N SER A 130 -2.07 4.65 -6.74
CA SER A 130 -1.45 3.61 -7.60
C SER A 130 -2.44 2.49 -7.84
N GLY A 131 -2.52 2.02 -9.07
CA GLY A 131 -3.21 0.78 -9.42
C GLY A 131 -2.40 -0.45 -9.02
N GLY A 132 -2.92 -1.63 -9.32
CA GLY A 132 -2.23 -2.91 -9.13
C GLY A 132 -3.20 -4.02 -8.79
N SER A 133 -2.81 -5.25 -9.13
CA SER A 133 -3.54 -6.47 -8.83
C SER A 133 -2.77 -7.24 -7.77
N ALA A 134 -3.23 -7.24 -6.56
CA ALA A 134 -2.72 -8.05 -5.45
C ALA A 134 -3.70 -7.97 -4.30
N ASN A 135 -3.63 -8.90 -3.36
CA ASN A 135 -4.35 -8.75 -2.11
C ASN A 135 -3.97 -7.43 -1.45
N ALA A 136 -4.92 -6.83 -0.77
CA ALA A 136 -4.76 -5.54 -0.13
C ALA A 136 -5.50 -5.49 1.21
N VAL A 137 -5.15 -4.52 2.03
CA VAL A 137 -5.96 -4.08 3.15
C VAL A 137 -6.54 -2.71 2.83
N GLY A 138 -7.84 -2.56 3.01
CA GLY A 138 -8.58 -1.31 2.86
C GLY A 138 -9.24 -0.92 4.17
N PHE A 139 -9.21 0.34 4.54
CA PHE A 139 -9.76 0.87 5.78
C PHE A 139 -10.95 1.79 5.45
N LEU A 140 -12.05 1.60 6.17
CA LEU A 140 -13.27 2.35 6.02
C LEU A 140 -13.37 3.47 7.06
N ALA A 141 -14.22 4.46 6.81
CA ALA A 141 -14.40 5.61 7.69
C ALA A 141 -14.92 5.22 9.10
N ASP A 142 -15.65 4.10 9.20
CA ASP A 142 -16.20 3.58 10.46
C ASP A 142 -15.14 2.84 11.32
N GLY A 143 -13.91 2.71 10.84
CA GLY A 143 -12.82 2.00 11.51
C GLY A 143 -12.72 0.52 11.17
N SER A 144 -13.62 -0.03 10.38
CA SER A 144 -13.51 -1.39 9.87
C SER A 144 -12.48 -1.51 8.74
N ALA A 145 -12.05 -2.75 8.48
CA ALA A 145 -11.13 -3.03 7.39
C ALA A 145 -11.63 -4.19 6.51
N LEU A 146 -11.28 -4.12 5.24
CA LEU A 146 -11.41 -5.19 4.26
C LEU A 146 -10.02 -5.76 3.98
N ILE A 147 -9.90 -7.08 3.87
CA ILE A 147 -8.66 -7.76 3.44
C ILE A 147 -9.04 -8.74 2.33
N GLY A 148 -8.31 -8.70 1.22
CA GLY A 148 -8.51 -9.57 0.06
C GLY A 148 -8.14 -8.88 -1.24
N ASP A 149 -8.54 -9.47 -2.38
CA ASP A 149 -8.30 -8.88 -3.70
C ASP A 149 -9.36 -7.80 -4.01
N PRO A 150 -8.95 -6.53 -4.12
CA PRO A 150 -9.85 -5.45 -4.51
C PRO A 150 -10.25 -5.48 -5.99
N THR A 151 -9.66 -6.32 -6.82
CA THR A 151 -9.90 -6.43 -8.28
C THR A 151 -9.96 -5.07 -8.99
N VAL A 152 -9.03 -4.16 -8.65
CA VAL A 152 -9.01 -2.81 -9.22
C VAL A 152 -8.56 -2.83 -10.68
N ALA A 153 -9.37 -2.25 -11.55
CA ALA A 153 -8.98 -1.96 -12.93
C ALA A 153 -9.22 -0.49 -13.27
N VAL A 154 -8.24 0.11 -13.95
CA VAL A 154 -8.34 1.45 -14.52
C VAL A 154 -8.42 1.30 -16.04
N THR A 155 -9.45 1.85 -16.65
CA THR A 155 -9.70 1.76 -18.09
C THR A 155 -9.95 3.12 -18.71
N LEU A 156 -9.68 3.25 -20.01
CA LEU A 156 -9.99 4.42 -20.82
C LEU A 156 -10.93 4.02 -21.95
N ASP A 157 -12.17 4.50 -21.87
CA ASP A 157 -13.10 4.49 -22.99
C ASP A 157 -12.80 5.71 -23.88
N TYR A 158 -12.37 5.45 -25.11
CA TYR A 158 -11.99 6.45 -26.10
C TYR A 158 -12.88 6.40 -27.35
N GLY A 159 -14.02 5.69 -27.26
CA GLY A 159 -15.01 5.56 -28.34
C GLY A 159 -14.78 4.36 -29.28
N ALA A 160 -13.90 3.41 -28.92
CA ALA A 160 -13.74 2.15 -29.64
C ALA A 160 -14.56 1.02 -29.01
N ASP A 161 -14.64 -0.14 -29.70
CA ASP A 161 -15.43 -1.32 -29.24
C ASP A 161 -14.97 -1.85 -27.87
N ALA A 162 -13.71 -1.67 -27.52
CA ALA A 162 -13.15 -2.07 -26.23
C ALA A 162 -12.29 -0.95 -25.62
N PRO A 163 -12.38 -0.73 -24.30
CA PRO A 163 -11.54 0.26 -23.63
C PRO A 163 -10.08 -0.20 -23.54
N LEU A 164 -9.17 0.75 -23.41
CA LEU A 164 -7.77 0.48 -23.05
C LEU A 164 -7.66 0.19 -21.55
N VAL A 165 -6.97 -0.88 -21.20
CA VAL A 165 -6.58 -1.16 -19.80
C VAL A 165 -5.32 -0.36 -19.49
N LEU A 166 -5.31 0.35 -18.37
CA LEU A 166 -4.26 1.26 -17.98
C LEU A 166 -3.50 0.78 -16.75
N ASN A 167 -2.17 0.88 -16.81
CA ASN A 167 -1.30 0.68 -15.66
C ASN A 167 -1.10 2.02 -14.94
N TYR A 168 -1.82 2.24 -13.85
CA TYR A 168 -1.85 3.54 -13.15
C TYR A 168 -0.67 3.70 -12.20
N ASN A 169 0.16 4.72 -12.46
CA ASN A 169 1.37 5.06 -11.72
C ASN A 169 2.35 3.89 -11.55
N LYS A 170 2.66 3.23 -12.68
CA LYS A 170 3.65 2.14 -12.77
C LYS A 170 4.83 2.54 -13.66
N ALA A 171 5.96 1.84 -13.53
CA ALA A 171 7.12 2.07 -14.40
C ALA A 171 6.85 1.59 -15.83
N MET A 172 7.33 2.33 -16.84
CA MET A 172 7.21 1.96 -18.23
C MET A 172 8.21 0.88 -18.60
N THR A 173 7.73 -0.18 -19.25
CA THR A 173 8.51 -1.21 -19.92
C THR A 173 7.90 -1.52 -21.29
N VAL A 174 8.61 -2.23 -22.15
CA VAL A 174 8.06 -2.69 -23.45
C VAL A 174 6.96 -3.74 -23.28
N GLN A 175 6.86 -4.37 -22.11
CA GLN A 175 5.86 -5.39 -21.79
C GLN A 175 4.62 -4.82 -21.12
N ASN A 176 4.66 -3.58 -20.64
CA ASN A 176 3.48 -2.91 -20.14
C ASN A 176 2.67 -2.35 -21.31
N GLY A 177 1.34 -2.43 -21.23
CA GLY A 177 0.46 -1.73 -22.15
C GLY A 177 0.50 -0.22 -21.93
N VAL A 178 -0.67 0.42 -21.98
CA VAL A 178 -0.77 1.86 -21.73
C VAL A 178 -0.61 2.15 -20.23
N LEU A 179 0.18 3.16 -19.94
CA LEU A 179 0.34 3.71 -18.60
C LEU A 179 -0.46 5.01 -18.46
N LEU A 180 -0.93 5.26 -17.25
CA LEU A 180 -1.51 6.52 -16.84
C LEU A 180 -0.71 7.06 -15.67
N TYR A 181 -0.23 8.29 -15.78
CA TYR A 181 0.53 8.97 -14.74
C TYR A 181 -0.23 10.17 -14.18
N SER A 182 -0.14 10.36 -12.87
CA SER A 182 -0.53 11.58 -12.16
C SER A 182 0.68 12.16 -11.41
N GLN A 183 0.55 13.34 -10.83
CA GLN A 183 1.56 13.97 -9.99
C GLN A 183 1.95 13.14 -8.76
N ASP A 184 1.11 12.18 -8.34
CA ASP A 184 1.49 11.24 -7.27
C ASP A 184 2.67 10.34 -7.65
N TYR A 185 2.86 10.06 -8.94
CA TYR A 185 4.02 9.29 -9.41
C TYR A 185 5.32 10.06 -9.21
N ASP A 186 5.42 11.21 -9.81
CA ASP A 186 6.51 12.21 -9.74
C ASP A 186 6.11 13.38 -10.66
N THR A 187 6.89 14.44 -10.70
CA THR A 187 6.71 15.54 -11.68
C THR A 187 7.02 15.13 -13.12
N ARG A 188 7.73 14.02 -13.30
CA ARG A 188 8.13 13.44 -14.59
C ARG A 188 8.04 11.92 -14.58
N THR A 189 7.85 11.32 -15.77
CA THR A 189 7.70 9.85 -15.91
C THR A 189 8.98 9.06 -15.58
N LYS A 190 10.17 9.67 -15.64
CA LYS A 190 11.48 9.03 -15.40
C LYS A 190 11.71 7.73 -16.19
N ASN A 191 11.06 7.58 -17.33
CA ASN A 191 11.21 6.41 -18.17
C ASN A 191 12.61 6.30 -18.75
N ALA A 192 13.15 5.09 -18.79
CA ALA A 192 14.46 4.79 -19.41
C ALA A 192 14.36 4.58 -20.92
N ILE A 193 13.17 4.31 -21.45
CA ILE A 193 12.87 4.03 -22.86
C ILE A 193 11.98 5.13 -23.45
N GLU A 194 12.08 5.30 -24.77
CA GLU A 194 11.25 6.27 -25.49
C GLU A 194 9.81 5.80 -25.63
N GLY A 195 8.89 6.74 -25.60
CA GLY A 195 7.48 6.48 -25.71
C GLY A 195 6.68 7.61 -26.33
N TYR A 196 5.45 7.26 -26.70
CA TYR A 196 4.43 8.20 -27.14
C TYR A 196 3.57 8.59 -25.95
N HIS A 197 3.26 9.87 -25.82
CA HIS A 197 2.57 10.42 -24.67
C HIS A 197 1.38 11.27 -25.11
N VAL A 198 0.25 11.16 -24.38
CA VAL A 198 -0.94 11.99 -24.57
C VAL A 198 -1.27 12.67 -23.26
N ILE A 199 -1.34 14.00 -23.26
CA ILE A 199 -1.70 14.81 -22.11
C ILE A 199 -3.21 14.97 -22.10
N VAL A 200 -3.85 14.62 -20.98
CA VAL A 200 -5.29 14.75 -20.80
C VAL A 200 -5.62 15.53 -19.52
N ARG A 201 -6.70 16.30 -19.57
CA ARG A 201 -7.21 17.05 -18.42
C ARG A 201 -8.67 16.71 -18.15
N PRO A 202 -9.09 16.72 -16.86
CA PRO A 202 -10.50 16.60 -16.53
C PRO A 202 -11.34 17.68 -17.19
N VAL A 203 -12.51 17.31 -17.69
CA VAL A 203 -13.46 18.26 -18.27
C VAL A 203 -14.16 19.03 -17.16
N GLY A 204 -14.25 20.35 -17.30
CA GLY A 204 -14.84 21.25 -16.31
C GLY A 204 -13.89 21.53 -15.14
N SER A 205 -14.46 21.82 -13.97
CA SER A 205 -13.71 22.19 -12.75
C SER A 205 -13.38 20.98 -11.85
N ARG A 206 -13.28 19.78 -12.41
CA ARG A 206 -12.98 18.56 -11.65
C ARG A 206 -11.48 18.43 -11.41
N ALA A 207 -11.10 17.96 -10.22
CA ALA A 207 -9.71 17.64 -9.92
C ALA A 207 -9.24 16.40 -10.72
N ALA A 208 -7.95 16.34 -11.00
CA ALA A 208 -7.29 15.19 -11.63
C ALA A 208 -7.07 14.06 -10.60
N GLU A 209 -8.17 13.51 -10.08
CA GLU A 209 -8.20 12.48 -9.06
C GLU A 209 -9.01 11.28 -9.52
N LEU A 210 -8.47 10.08 -9.35
CA LEU A 210 -9.20 8.82 -9.56
C LEU A 210 -9.67 8.27 -8.22
N ARG A 211 -10.88 7.71 -8.21
CA ARG A 211 -11.50 7.09 -7.03
C ARG A 211 -12.08 5.74 -7.40
N LEU A 212 -12.01 4.78 -6.49
CA LEU A 212 -12.57 3.44 -6.70
C LEU A 212 -14.07 3.53 -7.00
N GLY A 213 -14.54 2.76 -7.97
CA GLY A 213 -15.95 2.73 -8.39
C GLY A 213 -16.43 3.99 -9.14
N GLN A 214 -15.55 4.92 -9.54
CA GLN A 214 -15.93 6.18 -10.18
C GLN A 214 -15.35 6.34 -11.58
N SER A 215 -15.93 7.27 -12.33
CA SER A 215 -15.46 7.67 -13.65
C SER A 215 -15.15 9.17 -13.70
N LEU A 216 -14.23 9.52 -14.60
CA LEU A 216 -13.79 10.89 -14.84
C LEU A 216 -13.67 11.14 -16.34
N THR A 217 -14.43 12.11 -16.86
CA THR A 217 -14.29 12.55 -18.26
C THR A 217 -13.06 13.43 -18.39
N VAL A 218 -12.22 13.12 -19.35
CA VAL A 218 -10.99 13.86 -19.67
C VAL A 218 -10.96 14.24 -21.14
N GLU A 219 -10.20 15.27 -21.47
CA GLU A 219 -10.01 15.77 -22.84
C GLU A 219 -8.54 15.81 -23.21
N VAL A 220 -8.21 15.46 -24.44
CA VAL A 220 -6.85 15.53 -24.98
C VAL A 220 -6.43 16.99 -25.16
N VAL A 221 -5.35 17.39 -24.51
CA VAL A 221 -4.82 18.76 -24.54
C VAL A 221 -3.38 18.85 -25.05
N GLY A 222 -2.75 17.73 -25.37
CA GLY A 222 -1.41 17.71 -25.92
C GLY A 222 -0.89 16.31 -26.22
N MET A 223 0.14 16.24 -27.06
CA MET A 223 0.84 14.99 -27.40
C MET A 223 2.34 15.25 -27.45
N VAL A 224 3.15 14.26 -27.06
CA VAL A 224 4.61 14.31 -27.08
C VAL A 224 5.15 12.99 -27.60
N GLU A 225 5.97 13.04 -28.64
CA GLU A 225 6.55 11.87 -29.29
C GLU A 225 8.00 11.66 -28.89
N ASP A 226 8.47 10.44 -29.02
CA ASP A 226 9.88 10.00 -28.96
C ASP A 226 10.67 10.56 -27.78
N THR A 227 10.05 10.56 -26.60
CA THR A 227 10.66 11.10 -25.38
C THR A 227 10.75 10.03 -24.30
N LYS A 228 11.89 9.97 -23.60
CA LYS A 228 12.09 9.06 -22.46
C LYS A 228 11.41 9.58 -21.21
N SER A 229 11.64 10.83 -20.86
CA SER A 229 11.10 11.43 -19.65
C SER A 229 10.22 12.64 -20.00
N CYS A 230 8.91 12.48 -19.84
CA CYS A 230 7.91 13.50 -20.09
C CYS A 230 7.44 14.14 -18.77
N SER A 231 7.14 15.43 -18.79
CA SER A 231 6.51 16.12 -17.64
C SER A 231 5.08 15.65 -17.47
N ILE A 232 4.69 15.38 -16.23
CA ILE A 232 3.33 15.03 -15.86
C ILE A 232 2.59 16.33 -15.50
N PRO A 233 1.40 16.62 -16.07
CA PRO A 233 0.69 17.86 -15.78
C PRO A 233 0.18 17.88 -14.32
N GLU A 234 0.22 19.07 -13.69
CA GLU A 234 -0.28 19.25 -12.32
C GLU A 234 -1.82 19.13 -12.23
N ASP A 235 -2.51 19.53 -13.30
CA ASP A 235 -3.97 19.61 -13.39
C ASP A 235 -4.57 18.52 -14.30
N GLY A 236 -3.84 17.43 -14.54
CA GLY A 236 -4.25 16.39 -15.46
C GLY A 236 -3.52 15.06 -15.28
N PHE A 237 -3.55 14.28 -16.34
CA PHE A 237 -2.86 13.00 -16.43
C PHE A 237 -2.05 12.92 -17.70
N LEU A 238 -1.08 12.01 -17.68
CA LEU A 238 -0.28 11.67 -18.84
C LEU A 238 -0.49 10.20 -19.19
N LEU A 239 -1.10 9.93 -20.33
CA LEU A 239 -1.09 8.59 -20.94
C LEU A 239 0.27 8.38 -21.59
N ALA A 240 0.83 7.19 -21.48
CA ALA A 240 2.11 6.86 -22.09
C ALA A 240 2.17 5.40 -22.53
N ILE A 241 2.93 5.14 -23.60
CA ILE A 241 3.21 3.78 -24.07
C ILE A 241 4.60 3.76 -24.72
N ALA A 242 5.35 2.68 -24.51
CA ALA A 242 6.67 2.52 -25.13
C ALA A 242 6.55 2.43 -26.66
N ASN A 243 7.47 3.04 -27.41
CA ASN A 243 7.49 2.96 -28.87
C ASN A 243 7.69 1.51 -29.35
N ASP A 244 8.55 0.75 -28.66
CA ASP A 244 8.83 -0.67 -28.94
C ASP A 244 7.92 -1.64 -28.18
N THR A 245 6.74 -1.19 -27.77
CA THR A 245 5.77 -2.00 -27.01
C THR A 245 5.37 -3.27 -27.77
N ALA A 246 5.08 -4.34 -27.01
CA ALA A 246 4.39 -5.53 -27.52
C ALA A 246 2.91 -5.25 -27.89
N TYR A 247 2.32 -4.17 -27.36
CA TYR A 247 0.90 -3.79 -27.52
C TYR A 247 0.71 -2.81 -28.69
N LYS A 248 0.97 -3.27 -29.93
CA LYS A 248 0.94 -2.39 -31.12
C LYS A 248 -0.42 -1.75 -31.42
N SER A 249 -1.54 -2.46 -31.13
CA SER A 249 -2.90 -1.89 -31.26
C SER A 249 -3.14 -0.72 -30.31
N ALA A 250 -2.67 -0.82 -29.08
CA ALA A 250 -2.78 0.27 -28.10
C ALA A 250 -1.92 1.48 -28.48
N LEU A 251 -0.71 1.26 -28.99
CA LEU A 251 0.13 2.35 -29.54
C LEU A 251 -0.58 3.05 -30.73
N THR A 252 -1.18 2.27 -31.64
CA THR A 252 -1.97 2.83 -32.75
C THR A 252 -3.16 3.63 -32.23
N ALA A 253 -3.86 3.14 -31.21
CA ALA A 253 -4.98 3.86 -30.59
C ALA A 253 -4.54 5.21 -30.00
N LEU A 254 -3.43 5.24 -29.23
CA LEU A 254 -2.93 6.50 -28.67
C LEU A 254 -2.51 7.48 -29.76
N LYS A 255 -1.82 7.02 -30.82
CA LYS A 255 -1.41 7.85 -31.96
C LYS A 255 -2.59 8.36 -32.79
N GLY A 256 -3.74 7.70 -32.73
CA GLY A 256 -4.98 8.12 -33.40
C GLY A 256 -5.80 9.15 -32.62
N MET A 257 -5.45 9.43 -31.36
CA MET A 257 -6.15 10.45 -30.59
C MET A 257 -5.94 11.85 -31.14
N VAL A 258 -6.92 12.72 -31.00
CA VAL A 258 -6.87 14.09 -31.53
C VAL A 258 -7.14 15.13 -30.42
N MET A 259 -6.60 16.33 -30.61
CA MET A 259 -6.84 17.46 -29.70
C MET A 259 -8.32 17.71 -29.51
N GLY A 260 -8.76 17.93 -28.27
CA GLY A 260 -10.15 18.15 -27.91
C GLY A 260 -11.01 16.87 -27.83
N GLN A 261 -10.44 15.69 -28.12
CA GLN A 261 -11.17 14.43 -27.97
C GLN A 261 -11.48 14.18 -26.50
N GLN A 262 -12.76 14.00 -26.21
CA GLN A 262 -13.22 13.62 -24.85
C GLN A 262 -13.29 12.10 -24.71
N MET A 263 -12.86 11.63 -23.56
CA MET A 263 -12.75 10.22 -23.20
C MET A 263 -13.13 10.04 -21.74
N THR A 264 -13.42 8.79 -21.34
CA THR A 264 -13.79 8.48 -19.96
C THR A 264 -12.78 7.54 -19.32
N LEU A 265 -12.11 8.02 -18.28
CA LEU A 265 -11.37 7.19 -17.33
C LEU A 265 -12.38 6.53 -16.38
N GLN A 266 -12.31 5.22 -16.22
CA GLN A 266 -13.15 4.48 -15.30
C GLN A 266 -12.30 3.64 -14.36
N VAL A 267 -12.63 3.66 -13.07
CA VAL A 267 -12.01 2.81 -12.07
C VAL A 267 -13.07 1.84 -11.55
N THR A 268 -12.87 0.55 -11.76
CA THR A 268 -13.71 -0.50 -11.19
C THR A 268 -13.00 -1.18 -10.03
N CYS A 269 -13.77 -1.77 -9.12
CA CYS A 269 -13.25 -2.54 -7.98
C CYS A 269 -14.26 -3.58 -7.52
N ALA A 270 -13.85 -4.51 -6.67
CA ALA A 270 -14.76 -5.42 -5.98
C ALA A 270 -15.72 -4.66 -5.06
N SER A 271 -16.92 -5.23 -4.84
CA SER A 271 -17.96 -4.64 -4.00
C SER A 271 -17.47 -4.33 -2.58
N GLY A 272 -17.77 -3.14 -2.10
CA GLY A 272 -17.37 -2.62 -0.80
C GLY A 272 -16.06 -1.83 -0.82
N TRP A 273 -15.16 -2.09 -1.79
CA TRP A 273 -13.89 -1.38 -1.90
C TRP A 273 -14.06 0.08 -2.35
N GLU A 274 -15.14 0.42 -3.00
CA GLU A 274 -15.50 1.82 -3.35
C GLU A 274 -15.65 2.73 -2.12
N ASN A 275 -15.83 2.14 -0.93
CA ASN A 275 -16.03 2.87 0.33
C ASN A 275 -14.73 3.04 1.14
N VAL A 276 -13.60 2.50 0.70
CA VAL A 276 -12.34 2.62 1.46
C VAL A 276 -11.80 4.05 1.40
N THR A 277 -11.32 4.51 2.52
CA THR A 277 -10.66 5.82 2.66
C THR A 277 -9.16 5.74 2.49
N SER A 278 -8.58 4.60 2.87
CA SER A 278 -7.15 4.30 2.71
C SER A 278 -6.98 2.83 2.39
N ALA A 279 -6.02 2.48 1.52
CA ALA A 279 -5.68 1.09 1.24
C ALA A 279 -4.21 0.93 0.87
N ALA A 280 -3.64 -0.20 1.25
CA ALA A 280 -2.30 -0.62 0.84
C ALA A 280 -2.34 -2.04 0.29
N GLY A 281 -1.62 -2.28 -0.80
CA GLY A 281 -1.41 -3.62 -1.31
C GLY A 281 -0.59 -4.47 -0.34
N GLY A 282 -0.74 -5.77 -0.40
CA GLY A 282 0.03 -6.75 0.36
C GLY A 282 0.50 -7.89 -0.54
N GLY A 283 0.82 -9.01 0.07
CA GLY A 283 1.25 -10.23 -0.61
C GLY A 283 0.26 -11.37 -0.43
N ASP A 284 0.77 -12.50 0.07
CA ASP A 284 -0.03 -13.70 0.26
C ASP A 284 -1.03 -13.54 1.42
N MET A 285 -2.23 -14.08 1.23
CA MET A 285 -3.17 -14.29 2.33
C MET A 285 -2.57 -15.31 3.30
N LEU A 286 -2.66 -15.00 4.59
CA LEU A 286 -2.16 -15.85 5.68
C LEU A 286 -3.29 -16.64 6.33
N VAL A 287 -4.42 -15.97 6.56
CA VAL A 287 -5.62 -16.56 7.14
C VAL A 287 -6.83 -16.11 6.34
N GLU A 288 -7.68 -17.03 5.96
CA GLU A 288 -8.97 -16.78 5.34
C GLU A 288 -10.08 -17.53 6.06
N ASN A 289 -11.15 -16.84 6.40
CA ASN A 289 -12.32 -17.40 7.09
C ASN A 289 -11.97 -18.21 8.36
N GLY A 290 -10.91 -17.82 9.10
CA GLY A 290 -10.43 -18.49 10.28
C GLY A 290 -9.65 -19.78 10.00
N GLN A 291 -9.16 -19.96 8.79
CA GLN A 291 -8.30 -21.08 8.40
C GLN A 291 -6.97 -20.57 7.85
N VAL A 292 -5.89 -21.27 8.20
CA VAL A 292 -4.55 -20.98 7.70
C VAL A 292 -4.47 -21.28 6.21
N CYS A 293 -3.95 -20.34 5.42
CA CYS A 293 -3.61 -20.55 4.02
C CYS A 293 -2.27 -21.31 3.89
N THR A 294 -2.12 -22.11 2.85
CA THR A 294 -0.94 -22.96 2.60
C THR A 294 -0.24 -22.68 1.28
N ASP A 295 -0.94 -22.04 0.35
CA ASP A 295 -0.46 -21.77 -1.00
C ASP A 295 0.13 -20.35 -1.07
N PHE A 296 1.43 -20.26 -0.74
CA PHE A 296 2.16 -19.01 -0.75
C PHE A 296 2.93 -18.83 -2.06
N THR A 297 2.87 -17.64 -2.62
CA THR A 297 3.52 -17.27 -3.89
C THR A 297 4.85 -16.56 -3.72
N LEU A 298 5.11 -16.00 -2.52
CA LEU A 298 6.34 -15.29 -2.23
C LEU A 298 7.56 -16.24 -2.24
N ASP A 299 8.60 -15.91 -3.00
CA ASP A 299 9.82 -16.71 -3.13
C ASP A 299 10.48 -17.05 -1.77
N SER A 300 10.37 -16.12 -0.82
CA SER A 300 10.89 -16.30 0.54
C SER A 300 9.91 -16.96 1.52
N ALA A 301 8.79 -17.53 1.05
CA ALA A 301 7.74 -18.07 1.91
C ALA A 301 8.26 -19.15 2.89
N LYS A 302 9.15 -20.01 2.43
CA LYS A 302 9.76 -21.10 3.21
C LYS A 302 10.99 -20.68 4.02
N LYS A 303 11.47 -19.44 3.82
CA LYS A 303 12.63 -18.92 4.55
C LYS A 303 12.16 -18.29 5.86
N MET A 304 12.84 -18.58 6.97
CA MET A 304 12.71 -17.79 8.19
C MET A 304 13.29 -16.39 7.94
N ALA A 305 12.52 -15.39 8.26
CA ALA A 305 12.86 -13.98 8.03
C ALA A 305 12.06 -13.07 8.96
N ALA A 306 12.45 -11.81 9.08
CA ALA A 306 11.60 -10.78 9.61
C ALA A 306 10.28 -10.75 8.82
N ARG A 307 9.15 -10.53 9.49
CA ARG A 307 7.82 -10.53 8.87
C ARG A 307 6.97 -9.39 9.36
N THR A 308 6.13 -8.89 8.45
CA THR A 308 5.08 -7.92 8.74
C THR A 308 3.75 -8.46 8.28
N ALA A 309 2.72 -8.34 9.11
CA ALA A 309 1.38 -8.77 8.78
C ALA A 309 0.32 -7.83 9.35
N ILE A 310 -0.86 -7.86 8.74
CA ILE A 310 -2.06 -7.23 9.25
C ILE A 310 -3.20 -8.24 9.27
N GLY A 311 -4.04 -8.20 10.31
CA GLY A 311 -5.19 -9.08 10.40
C GLY A 311 -6.39 -8.44 11.07
N VAL A 312 -7.55 -9.01 10.79
CA VAL A 312 -8.85 -8.65 11.39
C VAL A 312 -9.36 -9.84 12.18
N THR A 313 -9.72 -9.62 13.44
CA THR A 313 -10.31 -10.62 14.34
C THR A 313 -11.82 -10.76 14.13
N ASN A 314 -12.44 -11.75 14.78
CA ASN A 314 -13.89 -11.96 14.70
C ASN A 314 -14.74 -10.79 15.21
N ASP A 315 -14.23 -10.04 16.19
CA ASP A 315 -14.89 -8.85 16.75
C ASP A 315 -14.58 -7.56 15.95
N GLY A 316 -13.85 -7.67 14.85
CA GLY A 316 -13.48 -6.55 14.00
C GLY A 316 -12.27 -5.73 14.50
N SER A 317 -11.59 -6.17 15.57
CA SER A 317 -10.33 -5.57 15.99
C SER A 317 -9.23 -5.81 14.93
N LEU A 318 -8.32 -4.85 14.78
CA LEU A 318 -7.17 -5.01 13.90
C LEU A 318 -5.91 -5.34 14.69
N ILE A 319 -5.10 -6.20 14.08
CA ILE A 319 -3.78 -6.58 14.58
C ILE A 319 -2.75 -6.17 13.55
N LEU A 320 -1.81 -5.30 13.95
CA LEU A 320 -0.56 -5.05 13.23
C LEU A 320 0.51 -5.90 13.90
N TYR A 321 1.21 -6.70 13.11
CA TYR A 321 2.19 -7.65 13.60
C TYR A 321 3.53 -7.47 12.89
N THR A 322 4.61 -7.50 13.66
CA THR A 322 5.95 -7.67 13.12
C THR A 322 6.74 -8.66 13.97
N CYS A 323 7.65 -9.40 13.33
CA CYS A 323 8.71 -10.11 14.04
C CYS A 323 10.06 -9.79 13.42
N ASP A 324 11.11 -9.87 14.25
CA ASP A 324 12.46 -9.52 13.87
C ASP A 324 13.26 -10.75 13.39
N GLU A 325 14.23 -10.51 12.51
CA GLU A 325 15.34 -11.43 12.17
C GLU A 325 16.65 -10.79 12.66
N ALA A 326 16.78 -10.62 13.99
CA ALA A 326 17.94 -9.95 14.58
C ALA A 326 18.23 -10.50 15.98
N GLY A 327 19.49 -10.45 16.41
CA GLY A 327 19.93 -10.97 17.70
C GLY A 327 19.75 -12.50 17.77
N ASN A 328 18.90 -12.95 18.68
CA ASN A 328 18.56 -14.36 18.85
C ASN A 328 17.25 -14.77 18.15
N SER A 329 16.66 -13.89 17.35
CA SER A 329 15.43 -14.15 16.60
C SER A 329 15.77 -14.56 15.17
N ASP A 330 15.26 -15.66 14.71
CA ASP A 330 15.42 -16.14 13.34
C ASP A 330 14.20 -15.73 12.44
N GLY A 331 13.22 -15.03 13.01
CA GLY A 331 11.97 -14.68 12.33
C GLY A 331 11.03 -15.87 12.13
N LEU A 332 10.18 -15.79 11.10
CA LEU A 332 9.18 -16.82 10.78
C LEU A 332 9.16 -17.15 9.28
N THR A 333 8.79 -18.39 8.94
CA THR A 333 8.28 -18.72 7.60
C THR A 333 6.87 -18.15 7.43
N LEU A 334 6.34 -18.08 6.20
CA LEU A 334 4.94 -17.62 6.01
C LEU A 334 3.92 -18.59 6.64
N ALA A 335 4.19 -19.88 6.62
CA ALA A 335 3.32 -20.85 7.29
C ALA A 335 3.25 -20.61 8.80
N GLN A 336 4.40 -20.41 9.44
CA GLN A 336 4.46 -20.09 10.87
C GLN A 336 3.80 -18.73 11.18
N LEU A 337 3.97 -17.73 10.31
CA LEU A 337 3.30 -16.43 10.43
C LEU A 337 1.77 -16.59 10.34
N ALA A 338 1.29 -17.40 9.41
CA ALA A 338 -0.14 -17.67 9.24
C ALA A 338 -0.75 -18.35 10.49
N GLU A 339 -0.08 -19.37 11.03
CA GLU A 339 -0.46 -20.01 12.29
C GLU A 339 -0.45 -19.01 13.46
N ARG A 340 0.56 -18.12 13.48
CA ARG A 340 0.67 -17.09 14.52
C ARG A 340 -0.46 -16.08 14.45
N MET A 341 -0.82 -15.60 13.25
CA MET A 341 -1.95 -14.67 13.07
C MET A 341 -3.29 -15.33 13.46
N LEU A 342 -3.47 -16.60 13.12
CA LEU A 342 -4.65 -17.37 13.58
C LEU A 342 -4.68 -17.48 15.11
N ALA A 343 -3.55 -17.80 15.75
CA ALA A 343 -3.44 -17.90 17.21
C ALA A 343 -3.70 -16.57 17.93
N LEU A 344 -3.43 -15.43 17.25
CA LEU A 344 -3.78 -14.08 17.72
C LEU A 344 -5.27 -13.76 17.54
N GLY A 345 -6.07 -14.68 17.01
CA GLY A 345 -7.52 -14.54 16.84
C GLY A 345 -7.94 -13.93 15.50
N CYS A 346 -7.03 -13.80 14.55
CA CYS A 346 -7.37 -13.27 13.22
C CYS A 346 -8.28 -14.24 12.46
N ARG A 347 -9.40 -13.72 11.96
CA ARG A 347 -10.26 -14.40 11.01
C ARG A 347 -9.74 -14.27 9.58
N THR A 348 -9.12 -13.14 9.30
CA THR A 348 -8.48 -12.84 7.99
C THR A 348 -7.15 -12.13 8.27
N ALA A 349 -6.09 -12.52 7.58
CA ALA A 349 -4.79 -11.89 7.71
C ALA A 349 -4.00 -11.90 6.39
N LEU A 350 -3.18 -10.87 6.22
CA LEU A 350 -2.43 -10.58 5.02
C LEU A 350 -0.96 -10.33 5.36
N ASN A 351 -0.04 -10.91 4.56
CA ASN A 351 1.38 -10.61 4.62
C ASN A 351 1.67 -9.24 3.97
N LEU A 352 2.53 -8.45 4.60
CA LEU A 352 3.00 -7.16 4.10
C LEU A 352 4.51 -7.21 3.84
N GLU A 353 5.07 -6.15 3.25
CA GLU A 353 6.54 -6.02 3.05
C GLU A 353 7.27 -5.98 4.40
N SER A 354 8.47 -6.60 4.46
CA SER A 354 9.23 -6.78 5.69
C SER A 354 10.67 -6.30 5.55
#